data_ed3f490411307e60f161bdd65902ec6a
#
_entry.id   ed3f490411307e60f161bdd65902ec6a
#
_cell.length_a   1.000
_cell.length_b   1.000
_cell.length_c   1.000
_cell.angle_alpha   90.00
_cell.angle_beta   90.00
_cell.angle_gamma   90.00
#
_symmetry.space_group_name_H-M   'P 1'
#
loop_
_entity.id
_entity.type
_entity.pdbx_description
1 polymer ?
#
loop_
_entity_poly.entity_id
_entity_poly.type
_entity_poly.pdbx_seq_one_letter_code
_entity_poly.pdbx_strand_id
1 'polypeptide(L)'
;MEMSKLLVKDLMNGKFELISDYIYQIENYVIRVPKSFVTDYASIPRIFRAIVLPYGKHSGASVVHDYLYSKGCELNIERKKADKIFLEILKEEGVNLILARLMYIAVRCFGKTRYKIKK
;
A
#
# COMPACT_ATOMS: atom_id res chain seq x y z
N MET A 1 3.97 -6.66 -10.54
CA MET A 1 4.71 -7.88 -10.19
C MET A 1 5.74 -7.58 -9.12
N GLU A 2 5.71 -8.35 -8.08
CA GLU A 2 6.65 -8.19 -6.96
C GLU A 2 8.06 -8.58 -7.41
N MET A 3 9.01 -7.65 -7.26
CA MET A 3 10.39 -7.86 -7.69
C MET A 3 11.31 -8.24 -6.54
N SER A 4 10.85 -8.08 -5.30
CA SER A 4 11.58 -8.48 -4.10
C SER A 4 10.59 -8.90 -3.04
N LYS A 5 11.05 -9.64 -2.02
CA LYS A 5 10.16 -10.04 -0.93
C LYS A 5 9.89 -8.87 0.00
N LEU A 6 8.67 -8.81 0.51
CA LEU A 6 8.31 -7.85 1.54
C LEU A 6 8.79 -8.38 2.89
N LEU A 7 9.78 -7.71 3.47
CA LEU A 7 10.34 -8.08 4.76
C LEU A 7 10.15 -6.91 5.71
N VAL A 8 9.44 -7.15 6.81
CA VAL A 8 9.09 -6.11 7.76
C VAL A 8 9.40 -6.53 9.18
N LYS A 9 9.61 -5.52 10.03
CA LYS A 9 9.77 -5.66 11.47
C LYS A 9 8.52 -5.08 12.13
N ASP A 10 7.88 -5.88 12.98
CA ASP A 10 6.71 -5.43 13.73
C ASP A 10 7.17 -4.49 14.86
N LEU A 11 6.67 -3.26 14.86
CA LEU A 11 7.01 -2.26 15.86
C LEU A 11 6.12 -2.34 17.09
N MET A 12 5.21 -3.32 17.14
CA MET A 12 4.34 -3.60 18.28
C MET A 12 3.34 -2.47 18.61
N ASN A 13 3.16 -1.53 17.70
CA ASN A 13 2.23 -0.40 17.89
C ASN A 13 1.27 -0.26 16.70
N GLY A 14 1.06 -1.36 15.96
CA GLY A 14 0.22 -1.36 14.77
C GLY A 14 0.95 -0.91 13.51
N LYS A 15 2.25 -0.64 13.62
CA LYS A 15 3.07 -0.21 12.50
C LYS A 15 4.18 -1.22 12.24
N PHE A 16 4.70 -1.18 11.01
CA PHE A 16 5.73 -2.10 10.55
C PHE A 16 6.80 -1.31 9.82
N GLU A 17 8.04 -1.69 10.01
CA GLU A 17 9.18 -1.03 9.36
C GLU A 17 9.83 -2.00 8.36
N LEU A 18 10.09 -1.52 7.15
CA LEU A 18 10.78 -2.33 6.15
C LEU A 18 12.23 -2.56 6.56
N ILE A 19 12.66 -3.82 6.52
CA ILE A 19 14.06 -4.17 6.83
C ILE A 19 14.91 -4.27 5.56
N SER A 20 14.28 -4.18 4.39
CA SER A 20 14.97 -4.08 3.11
C SER A 20 14.06 -3.37 2.12
N ASP A 21 14.64 -2.88 1.01
CA ASP A 21 13.85 -2.24 -0.03
C ASP A 21 12.81 -3.20 -0.58
N TYR A 22 11.60 -2.71 -0.81
CA TYR A 22 10.53 -3.47 -1.44
C TYR A 22 10.26 -2.88 -2.82
N ILE A 23 10.43 -3.70 -3.86
CA ILE A 23 10.31 -3.24 -5.24
C ILE A 23 9.13 -3.93 -5.89
N TYR A 24 8.26 -3.12 -6.51
CA TYR A 24 7.09 -3.63 -7.21
C TYR A 24 6.99 -2.98 -8.58
N GLN A 25 6.82 -3.80 -9.61
CA GLN A 25 6.61 -3.32 -10.97
C GLN A 25 5.14 -3.46 -11.33
N ILE A 26 4.52 -2.36 -11.71
CA ILE A 26 3.12 -2.33 -12.13
C ILE A 26 2.96 -1.29 -13.24
N GLU A 27 2.30 -1.68 -14.33
CA GLU A 27 2.19 -0.86 -15.54
C GLU A 27 3.59 -0.41 -16.00
N ASN A 28 3.80 0.90 -16.16
CA ASN A 28 5.09 1.46 -16.56
C ASN A 28 5.91 1.92 -15.35
N TYR A 29 5.47 1.59 -14.15
CA TYR A 29 6.14 2.05 -12.93
C TYR A 29 6.96 0.94 -12.30
N VAL A 30 8.16 1.30 -11.86
CA VAL A 30 8.94 0.48 -10.93
C VAL A 30 8.97 1.28 -9.63
N ILE A 31 8.27 0.77 -8.63
CA ILE A 31 8.11 1.48 -7.36
C ILE A 31 9.04 0.82 -6.34
N ARG A 32 9.94 1.62 -5.80
CA ARG A 32 10.88 1.16 -4.78
C ARG A 32 10.54 1.83 -3.46
N VAL A 33 10.05 1.03 -2.53
CA VAL A 33 9.79 1.49 -1.17
C VAL A 33 11.07 1.26 -0.38
N PRO A 34 11.67 2.32 0.16
CA PRO A 34 13.00 2.20 0.76
C PRO A 34 12.99 1.45 2.09
N LYS A 35 14.12 0.81 2.38
CA LYS A 35 14.41 0.28 3.71
C LYS A 35 14.14 1.34 4.76
N SER A 36 13.62 0.93 5.88
CA SER A 36 13.26 1.77 7.03
C SER A 36 11.96 2.56 6.88
N PHE A 37 11.27 2.43 5.73
CA PHE A 37 9.94 3.01 5.58
C PHE A 37 8.99 2.36 6.59
N VAL A 38 8.23 3.17 7.31
CA VAL A 38 7.25 2.69 8.29
C VAL A 38 5.86 2.74 7.67
N THR A 39 5.15 1.63 7.73
CA THR A 39 3.82 1.49 7.16
C THR A 39 2.84 0.95 8.20
N ASP A 40 1.57 1.33 8.07
CA ASP A 40 0.46 0.73 8.82
C ASP A 40 -0.45 -0.08 7.89
N TYR A 41 0.07 -0.48 6.74
CA TYR A 41 -0.66 -1.23 5.71
C TYR A 41 -1.90 -0.48 5.22
N ALA A 42 -1.71 0.80 4.84
CA ALA A 42 -2.73 1.68 4.30
C ALA A 42 -3.84 2.02 5.30
N SER A 43 -3.59 1.79 6.60
CA SER A 43 -4.56 2.07 7.66
C SER A 43 -5.92 1.49 7.33
N ILE A 44 -5.97 0.20 7.04
CA ILE A 44 -7.21 -0.49 6.69
C ILE A 44 -8.30 -0.12 7.70
N PRO A 45 -9.45 0.43 7.25
CA PRO A 45 -10.54 0.78 8.15
C PRO A 45 -10.95 -0.39 9.04
N ARG A 46 -11.31 -0.09 10.28
CA ARG A 46 -11.65 -1.14 11.26
C ARG A 46 -12.69 -2.13 10.76
N ILE A 47 -13.65 -1.65 9.97
CA ILE A 47 -14.71 -2.50 9.42
C ILE A 47 -14.13 -3.63 8.57
N PHE A 48 -12.96 -3.42 7.94
CA PHE A 48 -12.31 -4.43 7.12
C PHE A 48 -11.35 -5.32 7.90
N ARG A 49 -10.97 -4.93 9.12
CA ARG A 49 -10.04 -5.72 9.93
C ARG A 49 -10.59 -7.08 10.32
N ALA A 50 -11.91 -7.19 10.39
CA ALA A 50 -12.57 -8.45 10.67
C ALA A 50 -12.51 -9.41 9.48
N ILE A 51 -12.29 -8.89 8.27
CA ILE A 51 -12.31 -9.65 7.02
C ILE A 51 -10.90 -9.82 6.47
N VAL A 52 -10.03 -8.81 6.68
CA VAL A 52 -8.69 -8.76 6.11
C VAL A 52 -7.67 -8.90 7.22
N LEU A 53 -6.84 -9.94 7.12
CA LEU A 53 -5.75 -10.14 8.09
C LEU A 53 -4.68 -9.06 7.90
N PRO A 54 -3.93 -8.70 8.97
CA PRO A 54 -2.85 -7.73 8.85
C PRO A 54 -1.80 -8.13 7.81
N TYR A 55 -1.60 -9.43 7.65
CA TYR A 55 -0.69 -9.98 6.66
C TYR A 55 -1.47 -10.78 5.65
N GLY A 56 -1.01 -10.83 4.42
CA GLY A 56 -1.62 -11.62 3.38
C GLY A 56 -1.39 -11.04 2.01
N LYS A 57 -2.22 -11.43 1.06
CA LYS A 57 -2.08 -11.01 -0.35
C LYS A 57 -2.17 -9.51 -0.54
N HIS A 58 -2.79 -8.78 0.38
CA HIS A 58 -2.94 -7.33 0.31
C HIS A 58 -1.74 -6.55 0.84
N SER A 59 -0.81 -7.21 1.53
CA SER A 59 0.29 -6.53 2.23
C SER A 59 1.18 -5.71 1.31
N GLY A 60 1.61 -6.28 0.19
CA GLY A 60 2.44 -5.55 -0.77
C GLY A 60 1.75 -4.33 -1.34
N ALA A 61 0.48 -4.50 -1.74
CA ALA A 61 -0.32 -3.40 -2.26
C ALA A 61 -0.45 -2.28 -1.23
N SER A 62 -0.68 -2.64 0.03
CA SER A 62 -0.85 -1.67 1.11
C SER A 62 0.43 -0.89 1.38
N VAL A 63 1.58 -1.55 1.37
CA VAL A 63 2.88 -0.89 1.56
C VAL A 63 3.15 0.10 0.43
N VAL A 64 2.94 -0.32 -0.81
CA VAL A 64 3.13 0.54 -1.98
C VAL A 64 2.21 1.75 -1.89
N HIS A 65 0.94 1.53 -1.56
CA HIS A 65 -0.05 2.60 -1.42
C HIS A 65 0.37 3.63 -0.36
N ASP A 66 0.79 3.15 0.82
CA ASP A 66 1.28 4.03 1.89
C ASP A 66 2.46 4.87 1.42
N TYR A 67 3.40 4.24 0.71
CA TYR A 67 4.56 4.95 0.20
C TYR A 67 4.16 6.03 -0.82
N LEU A 68 3.26 5.70 -1.75
CA LEU A 68 2.81 6.65 -2.75
C LEU A 68 2.08 7.85 -2.13
N TYR A 69 1.48 7.64 -0.96
CA TYR A 69 0.81 8.71 -0.22
C TYR A 69 1.77 9.56 0.60
N SER A 70 3.00 9.09 0.83
CA SER A 70 3.94 9.76 1.72
C SER A 70 4.64 10.94 1.03
N LYS A 71 5.08 11.91 1.81
CA LYS A 71 5.88 13.03 1.30
C LYS A 71 7.25 12.58 0.81
N GLY A 72 7.76 11.48 1.38
CA GLY A 72 9.09 10.97 1.01
C GLY A 72 9.12 10.19 -0.29
N CYS A 73 7.96 9.99 -0.92
CA CYS A 73 7.90 9.28 -2.19
C CYS A 73 8.58 10.08 -3.30
N GLU A 74 9.51 9.44 -4.00
CA GLU A 74 10.23 10.07 -5.11
C GLU A 74 9.36 10.25 -6.35
N LEU A 75 8.29 9.45 -6.47
CA LEU A 75 7.39 9.51 -7.62
C LEU A 75 6.32 10.56 -7.39
N ASN A 76 6.14 11.44 -8.36
CA ASN A 76 5.10 12.46 -8.29
C ASN A 76 3.80 11.88 -8.87
N ILE A 77 3.09 11.13 -8.06
CA ILE A 77 1.87 10.43 -8.46
C ILE A 77 0.68 11.03 -7.74
N GLU A 78 -0.35 11.41 -8.51
CA GLU A 78 -1.58 11.94 -7.95
C GLU A 78 -2.29 10.89 -7.08
N ARG A 79 -3.06 11.35 -6.11
CA ARG A 79 -3.81 10.48 -5.21
C ARG A 79 -4.68 9.48 -5.98
N LYS A 80 -5.42 9.96 -7.00
CA LYS A 80 -6.28 9.10 -7.80
C LYS A 80 -5.49 7.97 -8.47
N LYS A 81 -4.32 8.30 -9.01
CA LYS A 81 -3.46 7.30 -9.65
C LYS A 81 -2.88 6.35 -8.63
N ALA A 82 -2.49 6.86 -7.46
CA ALA A 82 -1.99 6.00 -6.37
C ALA A 82 -3.05 4.99 -5.94
N ASP A 83 -4.29 5.41 -5.83
CA ASP A 83 -5.40 4.53 -5.47
C ASP A 83 -5.67 3.50 -6.57
N LYS A 84 -5.54 3.90 -7.83
CA LYS A 84 -5.72 2.98 -8.96
C LYS A 84 -4.61 1.92 -8.98
N ILE A 85 -3.38 2.33 -8.72
CA ILE A 85 -2.25 1.41 -8.62
C ILE A 85 -2.51 0.40 -7.50
N PHE A 86 -3.01 0.87 -6.36
CA PHE A 86 -3.39 0.00 -5.24
C PHE A 86 -4.35 -1.09 -5.70
N LEU A 87 -5.41 -0.71 -6.40
CA LEU A 87 -6.39 -1.67 -6.92
C LEU A 87 -5.74 -2.67 -7.87
N GLU A 88 -4.90 -2.19 -8.79
CA GLU A 88 -4.27 -3.08 -9.78
C GLU A 88 -3.33 -4.08 -9.11
N ILE A 89 -2.58 -3.65 -8.09
CA ILE A 89 -1.72 -4.56 -7.34
C ILE A 89 -2.54 -5.59 -6.58
N LEU A 90 -3.64 -5.17 -5.95
CA LEU A 90 -4.54 -6.10 -5.26
C LEU A 90 -5.02 -7.21 -6.19
N LYS A 91 -5.42 -6.85 -7.40
CA LYS A 91 -5.86 -7.81 -8.41
C LYS A 91 -4.72 -8.74 -8.82
N GLU A 92 -3.56 -8.17 -9.09
CA GLU A 92 -2.40 -8.93 -9.54
C GLU A 92 -1.95 -9.95 -8.49
N GLU A 93 -2.02 -9.58 -7.20
CA GLU A 93 -1.63 -10.45 -6.10
C GLU A 93 -2.71 -11.45 -5.72
N GLY A 94 -3.82 -11.46 -6.42
CA GLY A 94 -4.86 -12.49 -6.24
C GLY A 94 -5.85 -12.20 -5.12
N VAL A 95 -5.98 -10.96 -4.69
CA VAL A 95 -7.01 -10.59 -3.72
C VAL A 95 -8.38 -10.74 -4.39
N ASN A 96 -9.36 -11.30 -3.67
CA ASN A 96 -10.72 -11.45 -4.17
C ASN A 96 -11.20 -10.13 -4.77
N LEU A 97 -11.79 -10.20 -5.97
CA LEU A 97 -12.15 -8.99 -6.72
C LEU A 97 -13.13 -8.10 -5.97
N ILE A 98 -14.10 -8.69 -5.28
CA ILE A 98 -15.07 -7.92 -4.49
C ILE A 98 -14.34 -7.19 -3.36
N LEU A 99 -13.48 -7.90 -2.64
CA LEU A 99 -12.71 -7.32 -1.55
C LEU A 99 -11.76 -6.23 -2.06
N ALA A 100 -11.08 -6.48 -3.18
CA ALA A 100 -10.18 -5.50 -3.78
C ALA A 100 -10.91 -4.19 -4.11
N ARG A 101 -12.11 -4.30 -4.68
CA ARG A 101 -12.92 -3.13 -5.00
C ARG A 101 -13.41 -2.39 -3.76
N LEU A 102 -13.78 -3.14 -2.71
CA LEU A 102 -14.18 -2.52 -1.45
C LEU A 102 -13.02 -1.76 -0.82
N MET A 103 -11.82 -2.33 -0.86
CA MET A 103 -10.62 -1.66 -0.35
C MET A 103 -10.30 -0.41 -1.18
N TYR A 104 -10.46 -0.49 -2.49
CA TYR A 104 -10.27 0.67 -3.37
C TYR A 104 -11.26 1.78 -3.02
N ILE A 105 -12.54 1.45 -2.87
CA ILE A 105 -13.57 2.43 -2.50
C ILE A 105 -13.22 3.07 -1.16
N ALA A 106 -12.74 2.27 -0.20
CA ALA A 106 -12.38 2.78 1.12
C ALA A 106 -11.24 3.82 1.02
N VAL A 107 -10.19 3.55 0.25
CA VAL A 107 -9.10 4.51 0.13
C VAL A 107 -9.55 5.76 -0.64
N ARG A 108 -10.45 5.63 -1.62
CA ARG A 108 -11.01 6.79 -2.32
C ARG A 108 -11.84 7.67 -1.38
N CYS A 109 -12.63 7.05 -0.50
CA CYS A 109 -13.53 7.78 0.40
C CYS A 109 -12.81 8.36 1.63
N PHE A 110 -11.84 7.62 2.18
CA PHE A 110 -11.25 7.98 3.47
C PHE A 110 -9.76 8.33 3.41
N GLY A 111 -9.14 8.21 2.25
CA GLY A 111 -7.70 8.46 2.09
C GLY A 111 -7.30 9.91 1.94
N LYS A 112 -8.24 10.83 1.74
CA LYS A 112 -7.95 12.22 1.42
C LYS A 112 -7.04 12.89 2.46
N THR A 113 -7.31 12.67 3.73
CA THR A 113 -6.54 13.29 4.81
C THR A 113 -5.17 12.66 5.01
N ARG A 114 -4.95 11.49 4.42
CA ARG A 114 -3.70 10.75 4.56
C ARG A 114 -2.72 11.03 3.43
N TYR A 115 -3.22 11.48 2.28
CA TYR A 115 -2.37 11.82 1.15
C TYR A 115 -1.60 13.11 1.45
N LYS A 116 -0.29 13.05 1.38
CA LYS A 116 0.56 14.20 1.64
C LYS A 116 0.83 14.95 0.35
N ILE A 117 0.65 16.27 0.38
CA ILE A 117 0.93 17.10 -0.78
C ILE A 117 2.42 17.06 -1.07
N LYS A 118 2.75 16.71 -2.31
CA LYS A 118 4.13 16.65 -2.75
C LYS A 118 4.53 17.96 -3.39
N LYS A 119 5.70 18.43 -3.05
CA LYS A 119 6.24 19.65 -3.62
C LYS A 119 7.59 19.39 -4.23
#